data_104d44d8d555677ea887552d25c98f2a
#
_entry.id   104d44d8d555677ea887552d25c98f2a
#
_cell.length_a   1.000
_cell.length_b   1.000
_cell.length_c   1.000
_cell.angle_alpha   90.00
_cell.angle_beta   90.00
_cell.angle_gamma   90.00
#
_symmetry.space_group_name_H-M   'P 1'
#
loop_
_entity.id
_entity.type
_entity.pdbx_description
1 polymer ?
#
loop_
_entity_poly.entity_id
_entity_poly.type
_entity_poly.pdbx_seq_one_letter_code
_entity_poly.pdbx_strand_id
1 'polypeptide(L)'
;MRKKRKKLKKHYIITILAITSILLLYKGQLFFISNQQVTFDEAVRLQTSSEMINTINNNGEFTAANRHQVESAMRISFRDTEFKYMELTHPIKMSEKEVNQMLHNKGILDGHGQQFLAAQKQYKINVIYLVSHALVETGEGQSTLAKGITDGQQRYYNFFGIGAFDSNAIQTGKSYAKTHHWTSPNKAIID
;
A
#
# COMPACT_ATOMS: atom_id res chain seq x y z
N MET A 1 50.25 36.23 9.60
CA MET A 1 49.39 35.54 8.64
C MET A 1 49.09 34.08 8.98
N ARG A 2 50.01 33.25 9.46
CA ARG A 2 49.78 31.81 9.78
C ARG A 2 48.74 31.52 10.85
N LYS A 3 48.57 32.34 11.89
CA LYS A 3 47.58 32.20 12.99
C LYS A 3 46.13 32.42 12.50
N LYS A 4 45.89 33.37 11.58
CA LYS A 4 44.54 33.67 11.02
C LYS A 4 44.02 32.49 10.16
N ARG A 5 44.90 31.85 9.33
CA ARG A 5 44.57 30.68 8.52
C ARG A 5 44.19 29.43 9.35
N LYS A 6 44.87 29.20 10.49
CA LYS A 6 44.57 28.09 11.42
C LYS A 6 43.19 28.28 12.08
N LYS A 7 42.85 29.53 12.47
CA LYS A 7 41.56 29.86 13.09
C LYS A 7 40.38 29.67 12.09
N LEU A 8 40.59 30.09 10.84
CA LEU A 8 39.61 29.89 9.76
C LEU A 8 39.35 28.40 9.49
N LYS A 9 40.37 27.58 9.38
CA LYS A 9 40.24 26.11 9.20
C LYS A 9 39.51 25.45 10.35
N LYS A 10 39.71 25.90 11.59
CA LYS A 10 39.02 25.37 12.77
C LYS A 10 37.52 25.70 12.74
N HIS A 11 37.12 26.91 12.33
CA HIS A 11 35.72 27.25 12.18
C HIS A 11 35.03 26.43 11.08
N TYR A 12 35.68 26.25 9.92
CA TYR A 12 35.15 25.39 8.85
C TYR A 12 34.94 23.94 9.31
N ILE A 13 35.90 23.37 10.05
CA ILE A 13 35.76 22.01 10.58
C ILE A 13 34.59 21.93 11.57
N ILE A 14 34.45 22.89 12.47
CA ILE A 14 33.33 22.94 13.44
C ILE A 14 31.98 23.06 12.71
N THR A 15 31.90 23.92 11.69
CA THR A 15 30.68 24.08 10.89
C THR A 15 30.31 22.80 10.14
N ILE A 16 31.30 22.12 9.54
CA ILE A 16 31.07 20.84 8.86
C ILE A 16 30.55 19.77 9.84
N LEU A 17 31.21 19.66 11.02
CA LEU A 17 30.78 18.74 12.06
C LEU A 17 29.37 19.03 12.58
N ALA A 18 29.02 20.30 12.75
CA ALA A 18 27.67 20.69 13.14
C ALA A 18 26.63 20.32 12.08
N ILE A 19 26.90 20.59 10.79
CA ILE A 19 26.01 20.22 9.69
C ILE A 19 25.86 18.71 9.58
N THR A 20 26.94 17.93 9.68
CA THR A 20 26.88 16.47 9.65
C THR A 20 26.12 15.89 10.83
N SER A 21 26.27 16.47 12.04
CA SER A 21 25.48 16.06 13.22
C SER A 21 23.99 16.35 13.04
N ILE A 22 23.61 17.50 12.49
CA ILE A 22 22.22 17.84 12.20
C ILE A 22 21.63 16.87 11.15
N LEU A 23 22.40 16.56 10.10
CA LEU A 23 21.96 15.61 9.07
C LEU A 23 21.80 14.18 9.62
N LEU A 24 22.66 13.76 10.54
CA LEU A 24 22.56 12.46 11.21
C LEU A 24 21.34 12.40 12.15
N LEU A 25 21.09 13.46 12.90
CA LEU A 25 19.90 13.58 13.75
C LEU A 25 18.62 13.57 12.91
N TYR A 26 18.59 14.30 11.81
CA TYR A 26 17.46 14.32 10.88
C TYR A 26 17.20 12.95 10.25
N LYS A 27 18.26 12.25 9.77
CA LYS A 27 18.14 10.87 9.27
C LYS A 27 17.70 9.89 10.36
N GLY A 28 18.20 10.02 11.58
CA GLY A 28 17.77 9.23 12.73
C GLY A 28 16.30 9.46 13.06
N GLN A 29 15.82 10.69 13.01
CA GLN A 29 14.43 11.04 13.24
C GLN A 29 13.51 10.50 12.14
N LEU A 30 13.91 10.60 10.87
CA LEU A 30 13.18 10.00 9.74
C LEU A 30 13.13 8.48 9.85
N PHE A 31 14.24 7.82 10.23
CA PHE A 31 14.28 6.38 10.46
C PHE A 31 13.36 5.96 11.61
N PHE A 32 13.35 6.72 12.71
CA PHE A 32 12.47 6.46 13.85
C PHE A 32 10.99 6.62 13.48
N ILE A 33 10.63 7.67 12.73
CA ILE A 33 9.25 7.91 12.24
C ILE A 33 8.82 6.80 11.27
N SER A 34 9.71 6.35 10.37
CA SER A 34 9.39 5.28 9.42
C SER A 34 9.25 3.89 10.05
N ASN A 35 9.78 3.70 11.25
CA ASN A 35 9.73 2.43 12.00
C ASN A 35 8.73 2.46 13.17
N GLN A 36 7.90 3.48 13.31
CA GLN A 36 6.83 3.44 14.30
C GLN A 36 5.78 2.41 13.88
N GLN A 37 5.92 1.21 14.40
CA GLN A 37 4.86 0.23 14.34
C GLN A 37 3.71 0.68 15.24
N VAL A 38 2.50 0.69 14.71
CA VAL A 38 1.29 0.93 15.49
C VAL A 38 1.15 -0.18 16.52
N THR A 39 1.01 0.17 17.79
CA THR A 39 0.77 -0.83 18.83
C THR A 39 -0.60 -1.48 18.65
N PHE A 40 -0.79 -2.69 19.20
CA PHE A 40 -2.08 -3.37 19.12
C PHE A 40 -3.23 -2.50 19.69
N ASP A 41 -3.01 -1.87 20.83
CA ASP A 41 -4.03 -1.01 21.46
C ASP A 41 -4.34 0.23 20.63
N GLU A 42 -3.34 0.82 20.00
CA GLU A 42 -3.51 1.93 19.05
C GLU A 42 -4.27 1.48 17.80
N ALA A 43 -3.97 0.30 17.26
CA ALA A 43 -4.69 -0.27 16.13
C ALA A 43 -6.17 -0.51 16.48
N VAL A 44 -6.46 -1.08 17.64
CA VAL A 44 -7.84 -1.25 18.13
C VAL A 44 -8.53 0.10 18.31
N ARG A 45 -7.84 1.09 18.87
CA ARG A 45 -8.37 2.45 19.03
C ARG A 45 -8.76 3.08 17.70
N LEU A 46 -7.89 2.98 16.69
CA LEU A 46 -8.15 3.48 15.34
C LEU A 46 -9.36 2.78 14.72
N GLN A 47 -9.44 1.46 14.80
CA GLN A 47 -10.55 0.68 14.27
C GLN A 47 -11.89 0.95 14.97
N THR A 48 -11.88 1.41 16.21
CA THR A 48 -13.08 1.74 16.99
C THR A 48 -13.35 3.25 17.09
N SER A 49 -12.67 4.06 16.28
CA SER A 49 -12.91 5.51 16.20
C SER A 49 -14.28 5.80 15.54
N SER A 50 -14.82 6.98 15.78
CA SER A 50 -16.13 7.40 15.26
C SER A 50 -16.23 7.42 13.72
N GLU A 51 -15.10 7.42 13.03
CA GLU A 51 -15.01 7.44 11.56
C GLU A 51 -15.05 6.04 10.95
N MET A 52 -14.87 4.98 11.75
CA MET A 52 -14.82 3.60 11.30
C MET A 52 -15.99 2.80 11.87
N ILE A 53 -16.77 2.21 11.00
CA ILE A 53 -17.87 1.31 11.39
C ILE A 53 -17.43 -0.13 11.11
N ASN A 54 -17.12 -0.87 12.16
CA ASN A 54 -16.91 -2.31 12.07
C ASN A 54 -18.22 -3.04 12.35
N THR A 55 -18.49 -4.09 11.62
CA THR A 55 -19.71 -4.88 11.77
C THR A 55 -19.41 -6.33 12.12
N ILE A 56 -20.34 -6.96 12.81
CA ILE A 56 -20.34 -8.40 13.07
C ILE A 56 -21.57 -9.02 12.43
N ASN A 57 -21.39 -10.18 11.81
CA ASN A 57 -22.51 -10.94 11.24
C ASN A 57 -23.17 -11.78 12.33
N ASN A 58 -24.42 -11.48 12.63
CA ASN A 58 -25.28 -12.23 13.54
C ASN A 58 -26.37 -12.95 12.72
N ASN A 59 -26.10 -14.19 12.31
CA ASN A 59 -27.06 -15.03 11.56
C ASN A 59 -27.58 -14.37 10.26
N GLY A 60 -26.71 -13.68 9.53
CA GLY A 60 -27.04 -13.00 8.28
C GLY A 60 -27.37 -11.52 8.42
N GLU A 61 -27.50 -11.01 9.63
CA GLU A 61 -27.67 -9.58 9.90
C GLU A 61 -26.34 -8.96 10.35
N PHE A 62 -25.95 -7.88 9.69
CA PHE A 62 -24.75 -7.13 10.05
C PHE A 62 -25.11 -6.03 11.06
N THR A 63 -24.59 -6.14 12.27
CA THR A 63 -24.76 -5.15 13.34
C THR A 63 -23.41 -4.51 13.69
N ALA A 64 -23.44 -3.30 14.28
CA ALA A 64 -22.22 -2.61 14.72
C ALA A 64 -21.47 -3.45 15.76
N ALA A 65 -20.18 -3.69 15.51
CA ALA A 65 -19.31 -4.39 16.45
C ALA A 65 -18.86 -3.45 17.58
N ASN A 66 -18.91 -3.94 18.81
CA ASN A 66 -18.36 -3.21 19.94
C ASN A 66 -16.82 -3.37 20.01
N ARG A 67 -16.15 -2.56 20.85
CA ARG A 67 -14.68 -2.58 21.00
C ARG A 67 -14.12 -3.96 21.31
N HIS A 68 -14.76 -4.73 22.21
CA HIS A 68 -14.28 -6.05 22.59
C HIS A 68 -14.34 -7.04 21.42
N GLN A 69 -15.39 -6.97 20.60
CA GLN A 69 -15.54 -7.80 19.40
C GLN A 69 -14.47 -7.46 18.36
N VAL A 70 -14.21 -6.17 18.13
CA VAL A 70 -13.13 -5.70 17.24
C VAL A 70 -11.77 -6.16 17.78
N GLU A 71 -11.49 -5.95 19.05
CA GLU A 71 -10.25 -6.38 19.69
C GLU A 71 -10.03 -7.89 19.56
N SER A 72 -11.06 -8.69 19.82
CA SER A 72 -11.00 -10.15 19.71
C SER A 72 -10.73 -10.61 18.27
N ALA A 73 -11.35 -9.95 17.28
CA ALA A 73 -11.14 -10.26 15.87
C ALA A 73 -9.75 -9.85 15.37
N MET A 74 -9.16 -8.79 15.92
CA MET A 74 -7.82 -8.32 15.57
C MET A 74 -6.69 -9.08 16.28
N ARG A 75 -7.00 -9.81 17.37
CA ARG A 75 -5.98 -10.51 18.16
C ARG A 75 -5.46 -11.71 17.41
N ILE A 76 -4.14 -11.71 17.15
CA ILE A 76 -3.42 -12.78 16.47
C ILE A 76 -2.53 -13.48 17.48
N SER A 77 -2.52 -14.82 17.44
CA SER A 77 -1.63 -15.67 18.21
C SER A 77 -0.48 -16.16 17.32
N PHE A 78 0.70 -16.38 17.89
CA PHE A 78 1.82 -17.01 17.17
C PHE A 78 1.51 -18.46 16.69
N ARG A 79 0.39 -19.04 17.11
CA ARG A 79 -0.11 -20.34 16.65
C ARG A 79 -1.03 -20.24 15.44
N ASP A 80 -1.44 -19.02 15.07
CA ASP A 80 -2.32 -18.80 13.92
C ASP A 80 -1.51 -18.92 12.62
N THR A 81 -1.85 -19.90 11.81
CA THR A 81 -1.16 -20.21 10.56
C THR A 81 -1.99 -19.86 9.32
N GLU A 82 -3.16 -19.27 9.48
CA GLU A 82 -4.02 -18.89 8.38
C GLU A 82 -3.47 -17.68 7.62
N PHE A 83 -3.61 -17.69 6.29
CA PHE A 83 -3.13 -16.62 5.41
C PHE A 83 -3.67 -15.24 5.76
N LYS A 84 -4.87 -15.14 6.35
CA LYS A 84 -5.44 -13.86 6.80
C LYS A 84 -4.59 -13.12 7.85
N TYR A 85 -3.68 -13.84 8.53
CA TYR A 85 -2.76 -13.29 9.52
C TYR A 85 -1.35 -13.04 8.97
N MET A 86 -1.16 -13.21 7.66
CA MET A 86 0.14 -12.99 7.03
C MET A 86 0.55 -11.52 7.15
N GLU A 87 1.77 -11.26 7.56
CA GLU A 87 2.31 -9.90 7.56
C GLU A 87 2.56 -9.43 6.13
N LEU A 88 1.83 -8.41 5.72
CA LEU A 88 1.86 -7.88 4.36
C LEU A 88 2.99 -6.88 4.11
N THR A 89 3.61 -6.35 5.17
CA THR A 89 4.66 -5.32 5.09
C THR A 89 6.05 -5.87 4.75
N HIS A 90 6.18 -7.20 4.64
CA HIS A 90 7.42 -7.85 4.26
C HIS A 90 7.48 -8.13 2.75
N PRO A 91 8.28 -7.36 1.99
CA PRO A 91 8.59 -7.68 0.61
C PRO A 91 9.23 -9.06 0.51
N ILE A 92 8.80 -9.87 -0.42
CA ILE A 92 9.41 -11.17 -0.71
C ILE A 92 10.27 -11.09 -1.95
N LYS A 93 11.27 -11.97 -2.01
CA LYS A 93 12.18 -12.03 -3.15
C LYS A 93 11.58 -12.93 -4.22
N MET A 94 11.04 -12.31 -5.26
CA MET A 94 10.54 -12.98 -6.46
C MET A 94 11.10 -12.32 -7.71
N SER A 95 11.29 -13.13 -8.76
CA SER A 95 11.65 -12.65 -10.08
C SER A 95 10.40 -12.22 -10.86
N GLU A 96 10.57 -11.36 -11.86
CA GLU A 96 9.50 -10.98 -12.79
C GLU A 96 8.88 -12.22 -13.46
N LYS A 97 9.70 -13.22 -13.83
CA LYS A 97 9.23 -14.47 -14.44
C LYS A 97 8.27 -15.22 -13.52
N GLU A 98 8.57 -15.32 -12.23
CA GLU A 98 7.70 -16.02 -11.26
C GLU A 98 6.38 -15.27 -11.09
N VAL A 99 6.41 -13.93 -10.99
CA VAL A 99 5.19 -13.15 -10.91
C VAL A 99 4.37 -13.25 -12.19
N ASN A 100 5.00 -13.20 -13.36
CA ASN A 100 4.31 -13.38 -14.63
C ASN A 100 3.71 -14.80 -14.79
N GLN A 101 4.28 -15.83 -14.15
CA GLN A 101 3.66 -17.15 -14.11
C GLN A 101 2.34 -17.15 -13.32
N MET A 102 2.24 -16.38 -12.22
CA MET A 102 0.99 -16.22 -11.47
C MET A 102 -0.07 -15.46 -12.29
N LEU A 103 0.35 -14.56 -13.16
CA LEU A 103 -0.50 -13.70 -13.99
C LEU A 103 -0.80 -14.33 -15.37
N HIS A 104 -0.22 -15.47 -15.69
CA HIS A 104 -0.38 -16.09 -17.01
C HIS A 104 -1.86 -16.44 -17.28
N ASN A 105 -2.34 -16.04 -18.46
CA ASN A 105 -3.76 -16.15 -18.86
C ASN A 105 -4.75 -15.40 -17.96
N LYS A 106 -4.30 -14.42 -17.18
CA LYS A 106 -5.14 -13.60 -16.28
C LYS A 106 -5.56 -12.27 -16.93
N GLY A 107 -6.05 -12.35 -18.18
CA GLY A 107 -6.61 -11.19 -18.89
C GLY A 107 -5.66 -10.02 -18.98
N ILE A 108 -6.13 -8.82 -18.61
CA ILE A 108 -5.34 -7.58 -18.67
C ILE A 108 -4.12 -7.59 -17.70
N LEU A 109 -4.08 -8.49 -16.74
CA LEU A 109 -2.99 -8.59 -15.77
C LEU A 109 -1.79 -9.39 -16.32
N ASP A 110 -1.96 -10.14 -17.39
CA ASP A 110 -0.90 -10.97 -17.99
C ASP A 110 0.29 -10.10 -18.44
N GLY A 111 1.50 -10.50 -18.06
CA GLY A 111 2.74 -9.78 -18.38
C GLY A 111 3.05 -8.55 -17.52
N HIS A 112 2.25 -8.24 -16.50
CA HIS A 112 2.46 -7.08 -15.64
C HIS A 112 3.27 -7.36 -14.36
N GLY A 113 4.02 -8.46 -14.29
CA GLY A 113 4.80 -8.84 -13.11
C GLY A 113 5.81 -7.78 -12.65
N GLN A 114 6.44 -7.07 -13.58
CA GLN A 114 7.37 -5.99 -13.25
C GLN A 114 6.68 -4.86 -12.48
N GLN A 115 5.45 -4.51 -12.84
CA GLN A 115 4.69 -3.44 -12.18
C GLN A 115 4.31 -3.83 -10.76
N PHE A 116 3.88 -5.06 -10.54
CA PHE A 116 3.62 -5.59 -9.19
C PHE A 116 4.88 -5.60 -8.32
N LEU A 117 6.03 -5.97 -8.88
CA LEU A 117 7.31 -5.89 -8.16
C LEU A 117 7.74 -4.46 -7.87
N ALA A 118 7.45 -3.52 -8.78
CA ALA A 118 7.69 -2.10 -8.55
C ALA A 118 6.81 -1.56 -7.41
N ALA A 119 5.52 -1.92 -7.39
CA ALA A 119 4.60 -1.57 -6.30
C ALA A 119 5.07 -2.15 -4.96
N GLN A 120 5.46 -3.44 -4.92
CA GLN A 120 6.08 -4.03 -3.72
C GLN A 120 7.28 -3.23 -3.21
N LYS A 121 8.18 -2.84 -4.12
CA LYS A 121 9.38 -2.08 -3.76
C LYS A 121 9.04 -0.69 -3.21
N GLN A 122 8.08 -0.03 -3.82
CA GLN A 122 7.67 1.34 -3.48
C GLN A 122 6.92 1.38 -2.15
N TYR A 123 5.93 0.52 -1.98
CA TYR A 123 4.99 0.57 -0.86
C TYR A 123 5.29 -0.44 0.25
N LYS A 124 6.32 -1.31 0.06
CA LYS A 124 6.69 -2.35 1.03
C LYS A 124 5.55 -3.33 1.33
N ILE A 125 4.74 -3.63 0.33
CA ILE A 125 3.65 -4.60 0.43
C ILE A 125 4.06 -5.87 -0.30
N ASN A 126 3.76 -7.03 0.28
CA ASN A 126 4.07 -8.35 -0.28
C ASN A 126 3.44 -8.54 -1.67
N VAL A 127 4.26 -8.90 -2.67
CA VAL A 127 3.82 -9.01 -4.07
C VAL A 127 2.82 -10.14 -4.29
N ILE A 128 2.89 -11.24 -3.54
CA ILE A 128 1.89 -12.31 -3.64
C ILE A 128 0.52 -11.80 -3.22
N TYR A 129 0.47 -11.02 -2.14
CA TYR A 129 -0.78 -10.38 -1.72
C TYR A 129 -1.32 -9.43 -2.79
N LEU A 130 -0.48 -8.52 -3.32
CA LEU A 130 -0.90 -7.58 -4.37
C LEU A 130 -1.47 -8.29 -5.59
N VAL A 131 -0.79 -9.34 -6.08
CA VAL A 131 -1.24 -10.15 -7.22
C VAL A 131 -2.55 -10.85 -6.88
N SER A 132 -2.63 -11.53 -5.73
CA SER A 132 -3.82 -12.26 -5.33
C SER A 132 -5.04 -11.33 -5.16
N HIS A 133 -4.82 -10.17 -4.56
CA HIS A 133 -5.86 -9.15 -4.42
C HIS A 133 -6.35 -8.64 -5.78
N ALA A 134 -5.41 -8.28 -6.68
CA ALA A 134 -5.77 -7.86 -8.04
C ALA A 134 -6.53 -8.95 -8.81
N LEU A 135 -6.16 -10.23 -8.68
CA LEU A 135 -6.87 -11.33 -9.32
C LEU A 135 -8.32 -11.44 -8.83
N VAL A 136 -8.55 -11.31 -7.53
CA VAL A 136 -9.90 -11.37 -6.94
C VAL A 136 -10.72 -10.17 -7.38
N GLU A 137 -10.22 -8.95 -7.20
CA GLU A 137 -10.94 -7.70 -7.49
C GLU A 137 -11.25 -7.53 -8.99
N THR A 138 -10.41 -8.07 -9.86
CA THR A 138 -10.59 -7.94 -11.31
C THR A 138 -11.32 -9.12 -11.94
N GLY A 139 -11.71 -10.14 -11.16
CA GLY A 139 -12.17 -11.40 -11.73
C GLY A 139 -11.15 -11.98 -12.70
N GLU A 140 -9.93 -12.17 -12.24
CA GLU A 140 -8.78 -12.63 -13.02
C GLU A 140 -8.44 -11.74 -14.24
N GLY A 141 -8.55 -10.43 -14.08
CA GLY A 141 -8.25 -9.46 -15.14
C GLY A 141 -9.38 -9.32 -16.18
N GLN A 142 -10.58 -9.84 -15.91
CA GLN A 142 -11.67 -9.88 -16.87
C GLN A 142 -12.75 -8.81 -16.65
N SER A 143 -12.79 -8.17 -15.48
CA SER A 143 -13.83 -7.18 -15.16
C SER A 143 -13.79 -5.97 -16.12
N THR A 144 -14.94 -5.32 -16.26
CA THR A 144 -15.09 -4.14 -17.14
C THR A 144 -14.17 -3.01 -16.72
N LEU A 145 -14.06 -2.75 -15.40
CA LEU A 145 -13.17 -1.72 -14.86
C LEU A 145 -11.70 -2.05 -15.10
N ALA A 146 -11.32 -3.33 -14.96
CA ALA A 146 -9.95 -3.78 -15.20
C ALA A 146 -9.56 -3.69 -16.67
N LYS A 147 -10.44 -4.08 -17.59
CA LYS A 147 -10.21 -3.94 -19.05
C LYS A 147 -10.14 -2.49 -19.51
N GLY A 148 -10.55 -1.58 -18.65
CA GLY A 148 -10.55 -0.15 -18.87
C GLY A 148 -11.77 0.34 -19.64
N ILE A 149 -12.22 1.53 -19.26
CA ILE A 149 -13.39 2.19 -19.80
C ILE A 149 -12.95 3.43 -20.57
N THR A 150 -13.39 3.53 -21.82
CA THR A 150 -13.09 4.69 -22.68
C THR A 150 -13.98 5.87 -22.28
N ASP A 151 -13.36 7.05 -22.20
CA ASP A 151 -14.02 8.34 -22.01
C ASP A 151 -13.40 9.36 -22.97
N GLY A 152 -14.10 9.72 -24.02
CA GLY A 152 -13.55 10.45 -25.14
C GLY A 152 -12.47 9.65 -25.88
N GLN A 153 -11.27 10.19 -25.96
CA GLN A 153 -10.12 9.52 -26.60
C GLN A 153 -9.23 8.76 -25.62
N GLN A 154 -9.54 8.80 -24.33
CA GLN A 154 -8.71 8.20 -23.28
C GLN A 154 -9.41 7.00 -22.67
N ARG A 155 -8.62 5.95 -22.36
CA ARG A 155 -9.06 4.79 -21.59
C ARG A 155 -8.51 4.86 -20.16
N TYR A 156 -9.35 4.52 -19.18
CA TYR A 156 -9.03 4.54 -17.76
C TYR A 156 -9.22 3.15 -17.17
N TYR A 157 -8.32 2.75 -16.29
CA TYR A 157 -8.23 1.42 -15.70
C TYR A 157 -8.42 1.49 -14.19
N ASN A 158 -9.13 0.54 -13.61
CA ASN A 158 -9.29 0.45 -12.16
C ASN A 158 -9.25 -1.04 -11.74
N PHE A 159 -8.13 -1.48 -11.21
CA PHE A 159 -7.92 -2.89 -10.91
C PHE A 159 -8.41 -3.29 -9.52
N PHE A 160 -8.56 -2.33 -8.62
CA PHE A 160 -8.91 -2.61 -7.24
C PHE A 160 -10.32 -2.13 -6.88
N GLY A 161 -11.13 -1.74 -7.86
CA GLY A 161 -12.49 -1.26 -7.65
C GLY A 161 -12.58 0.00 -6.78
N ILE A 162 -11.49 0.75 -6.62
CA ILE A 162 -11.45 1.90 -5.73
C ILE A 162 -12.45 2.96 -6.21
N GLY A 163 -13.31 3.43 -5.28
CA GLY A 163 -14.34 4.39 -5.60
C GLY A 163 -15.51 3.83 -6.44
N ALA A 164 -15.56 2.53 -6.64
CA ALA A 164 -16.68 1.85 -7.30
C ALA A 164 -17.76 1.53 -6.27
N PHE A 165 -18.89 2.25 -6.32
CA PHE A 165 -20.01 2.06 -5.39
C PHE A 165 -21.12 1.23 -6.04
N ASP A 166 -21.71 0.30 -5.31
CA ASP A 166 -22.66 -0.73 -5.77
C ASP A 166 -23.79 -0.20 -6.68
N SER A 167 -24.33 0.97 -6.38
CA SER A 167 -25.41 1.56 -7.15
C SER A 167 -25.00 2.00 -8.56
N ASN A 168 -23.71 2.29 -8.80
CA ASN A 168 -23.19 2.75 -10.08
C ASN A 168 -21.67 2.49 -10.23
N ALA A 169 -21.24 1.28 -9.88
CA ALA A 169 -19.83 0.90 -9.76
C ALA A 169 -18.97 1.24 -10.99
N ILE A 170 -19.52 1.04 -12.19
CA ILE A 170 -18.81 1.31 -13.45
C ILE A 170 -18.51 2.80 -13.62
N GLN A 171 -19.48 3.67 -13.38
CA GLN A 171 -19.32 5.11 -13.57
C GLN A 171 -18.48 5.73 -12.46
N THR A 172 -18.73 5.35 -11.20
CA THR A 172 -17.98 5.90 -10.06
C THR A 172 -16.54 5.42 -10.08
N GLY A 173 -16.29 4.14 -10.37
CA GLY A 173 -14.95 3.57 -10.52
C GLY A 173 -14.16 4.17 -11.70
N LYS A 174 -14.85 4.44 -12.85
CA LYS A 174 -14.25 5.17 -13.98
C LYS A 174 -13.89 6.62 -13.59
N SER A 175 -14.82 7.31 -12.93
CA SER A 175 -14.58 8.70 -12.49
C SER A 175 -13.40 8.80 -11.52
N TYR A 176 -13.27 7.84 -10.61
CA TYR A 176 -12.13 7.75 -9.72
C TYR A 176 -10.82 7.56 -10.51
N ALA A 177 -10.77 6.58 -11.41
CA ALA A 177 -9.61 6.32 -12.27
C ALA A 177 -9.22 7.53 -13.14
N LYS A 178 -10.22 8.30 -13.61
CA LYS A 178 -10.01 9.54 -14.36
C LYS A 178 -9.36 10.61 -13.49
N THR A 179 -9.85 10.83 -12.29
CA THR A 179 -9.30 11.81 -11.33
C THR A 179 -7.86 11.49 -10.95
N HIS A 180 -7.52 10.20 -10.82
CA HIS A 180 -6.17 9.75 -10.50
C HIS A 180 -5.29 9.51 -11.73
N HIS A 181 -5.78 9.83 -12.95
CA HIS A 181 -5.03 9.67 -14.20
C HIS A 181 -4.55 8.23 -14.47
N TRP A 182 -5.31 7.22 -14.09
CA TRP A 182 -5.00 5.81 -14.34
C TRP A 182 -5.26 5.45 -15.80
N THR A 183 -4.44 6.01 -16.68
CA THR A 183 -4.58 5.94 -18.14
C THR A 183 -3.86 4.76 -18.80
N SER A 184 -3.26 3.90 -17.97
CA SER A 184 -2.62 2.65 -18.40
C SER A 184 -2.70 1.61 -17.29
N PRO A 185 -2.62 0.30 -17.62
CA PRO A 185 -2.51 -0.77 -16.62
C PRO A 185 -1.40 -0.52 -15.60
N ASN A 186 -0.22 -0.08 -16.06
CA ASN A 186 0.92 0.20 -15.20
C ASN A 186 0.60 1.24 -14.11
N LYS A 187 -0.08 2.32 -14.47
CA LYS A 187 -0.49 3.34 -13.49
C LYS A 187 -1.50 2.78 -12.49
N ALA A 188 -2.48 2.06 -12.96
CA ALA A 188 -3.51 1.48 -12.10
C ALA A 188 -3.00 0.38 -11.15
N ILE A 189 -1.81 -0.19 -11.40
CA ILE A 189 -1.16 -1.15 -10.51
C ILE A 189 -0.30 -0.43 -9.46
N ILE A 190 0.36 0.68 -9.84
CA ILE A 190 1.40 1.30 -9.01
C ILE A 190 0.84 2.42 -8.13
N ASP A 191 -0.18 3.16 -8.58
CA ASP A 191 -0.77 4.27 -7.81
C ASP A 191 -1.83 3.78 -6.81
#